data_8b2ffa60b38cef119399844dd17b743b
#
_entry.id   8b2ffa60b38cef119399844dd17b743b
#
_cell.length_a   1.000
_cell.length_b   1.000
_cell.length_c   1.000
_cell.angle_alpha   90.00
_cell.angle_beta   90.00
_cell.angle_gamma   90.00
#
_symmetry.space_group_name_H-M   'P 1'
#
loop_
_entity.id
_entity.type
_entity.pdbx_description
1 polymer ?
#
loop_
_entity_poly.entity_id
_entity_poly.type
_entity_poly.pdbx_seq_one_letter_code
_entity_poly.pdbx_strand_id
1 'polypeptide(L)'
;MNPMSRRRVARRRLVAEWAARANRLAGGDAAAVHAAYPAVYPVVASGPAGESPARRLPFELLDAPAMALVGPLPSNGNGDGSMNKHGVEPEAAVEAAPVEPPPAVEIQAAEASPEEHLYQAARHAAEERDTLRAVQLYRHLLTRDPANLRARNNLALVLDDQGEHDEALEHLDRCRRQEPQNLEVLINRSAVLGALGRYAEAEHDLQAVLSREPTNAEALFNLGVVTSRRGRWREGVAYLHRAIEIDGSRAAAHFYLGEALNHVDDLPGALQAYQRSVELKPGNPKALYGMGIVLDRMNRPEDAAPLYRRSRELQGK
;
A
#
# COMPACT_ATOMS: atom_id res chain seq x y z
N MET A 1 6.57 -38.00 24.10
CA MET A 1 6.77 -36.75 23.33
C MET A 1 5.53 -36.48 22.47
N ASN A 2 4.87 -35.34 22.69
CA ASN A 2 3.63 -34.93 22.02
C ASN A 2 3.86 -34.76 20.49
N PRO A 3 2.94 -35.18 19.61
CA PRO A 3 3.07 -35.00 18.14
C PRO A 3 3.39 -33.56 17.70
N MET A 4 2.91 -32.57 18.43
CA MET A 4 3.21 -31.16 18.21
C MET A 4 4.70 -30.81 18.45
N SER A 5 5.36 -31.44 19.43
CA SER A 5 6.79 -31.21 19.70
C SER A 5 7.67 -31.85 18.64
N ARG A 6 7.29 -33.01 18.09
CA ARG A 6 8.01 -33.66 16.98
C ARG A 6 7.95 -32.83 15.70
N ARG A 7 6.79 -32.25 15.39
CA ARG A 7 6.64 -31.33 14.23
C ARG A 7 7.46 -30.05 14.39
N ARG A 8 7.55 -29.48 15.60
CA ARG A 8 8.40 -28.30 15.88
C ARG A 8 9.88 -28.61 15.73
N VAL A 9 10.33 -29.77 16.21
CA VAL A 9 11.74 -30.21 16.11
C VAL A 9 12.10 -30.51 14.65
N ALA A 10 11.25 -31.22 13.91
CA ALA A 10 11.45 -31.47 12.49
C ALA A 10 11.51 -30.19 11.66
N ARG A 11 10.62 -29.23 11.94
CA ARG A 11 10.60 -27.92 11.27
C ARG A 11 11.85 -27.10 11.56
N ARG A 12 12.35 -27.10 12.82
CA ARG A 12 13.62 -26.44 13.19
C ARG A 12 14.83 -27.07 12.47
N ARG A 13 14.85 -28.37 12.34
CA ARG A 13 15.92 -29.09 11.65
C ARG A 13 15.90 -28.77 10.14
N LEU A 14 14.74 -28.80 9.52
CA LEU A 14 14.54 -28.47 8.11
C LEU A 14 14.98 -27.02 7.79
N VAL A 15 14.61 -26.07 8.64
CA VAL A 15 14.98 -24.65 8.51
C VAL A 15 16.49 -24.48 8.68
N ALA A 16 17.11 -25.17 9.63
CA ALA A 16 18.57 -25.10 9.85
C ALA A 16 19.38 -25.74 8.69
N GLU A 17 18.94 -26.90 8.20
CA GLU A 17 19.54 -27.57 7.05
C GLU A 17 19.38 -26.75 5.79
N TRP A 18 18.25 -26.08 5.63
CA TRP A 18 17.97 -25.21 4.52
C TRP A 18 18.80 -23.92 4.56
N ALA A 19 18.93 -23.27 5.74
CA ALA A 19 19.79 -22.11 5.93
C ALA A 19 21.26 -22.44 5.65
N ALA A 20 21.73 -23.61 6.08
CA ALA A 20 23.07 -24.08 5.79
C ALA A 20 23.29 -24.39 4.30
N ARG A 21 22.25 -24.80 3.58
CA ARG A 21 22.29 -25.04 2.14
C ARG A 21 22.27 -23.74 1.34
N ALA A 22 21.41 -22.80 1.73
CA ALA A 22 21.36 -21.45 1.15
C ALA A 22 22.72 -20.74 1.29
N ASN A 23 23.37 -20.89 2.45
CA ASN A 23 24.71 -20.38 2.70
C ASN A 23 25.79 -20.98 1.77
N ARG A 24 25.74 -22.29 1.53
CA ARG A 24 26.68 -22.94 0.61
C ARG A 24 26.51 -22.46 -0.83
N LEU A 25 25.26 -22.25 -1.26
CA LEU A 25 24.94 -21.76 -2.60
C LEU A 25 25.23 -20.27 -2.79
N ALA A 26 25.19 -19.49 -1.70
CA ALA A 26 25.46 -18.05 -1.70
C ALA A 26 26.97 -17.69 -1.59
N GLY A 27 27.87 -18.67 -1.57
CA GLY A 27 29.32 -18.43 -1.49
C GLY A 27 29.83 -18.14 -0.08
N GLY A 28 29.12 -18.57 0.97
CA GLY A 28 29.68 -18.66 2.33
C GLY A 28 29.41 -17.45 3.25
N ASP A 29 28.75 -16.39 2.80
CA ASP A 29 28.48 -15.22 3.66
C ASP A 29 27.06 -15.22 4.21
N ALA A 30 26.87 -15.97 5.31
CA ALA A 30 25.59 -16.06 6.03
C ALA A 30 25.15 -14.74 6.68
N ALA A 31 26.11 -13.92 7.08
CA ALA A 31 25.82 -12.65 7.74
C ALA A 31 25.25 -11.64 6.74
N ALA A 32 25.74 -11.64 5.51
CA ALA A 32 25.24 -10.77 4.45
C ALA A 32 23.80 -11.13 4.02
N VAL A 33 23.49 -12.43 3.94
CA VAL A 33 22.13 -12.89 3.62
C VAL A 33 21.16 -12.52 4.73
N HIS A 34 21.58 -12.65 5.99
CA HIS A 34 20.75 -12.35 7.15
C HIS A 34 20.55 -10.83 7.36
N ALA A 35 21.59 -10.03 7.08
CA ALA A 35 21.52 -8.58 7.16
C ALA A 35 20.62 -7.98 6.05
N ALA A 36 20.61 -8.60 4.86
CA ALA A 36 19.80 -8.13 3.75
C ALA A 36 18.30 -8.46 3.87
N TYR A 37 17.93 -9.53 4.63
CA TYR A 37 16.56 -10.02 4.71
C TYR A 37 16.14 -10.48 6.12
N PRO A 38 16.21 -9.62 7.14
CA PRO A 38 15.94 -9.98 8.54
C PRO A 38 14.48 -10.41 8.80
N ALA A 39 13.56 -10.05 7.91
CA ALA A 39 12.12 -10.32 8.09
C ALA A 39 11.73 -11.78 7.79
N VAL A 40 12.57 -12.56 7.11
CA VAL A 40 12.24 -13.93 6.69
C VAL A 40 12.62 -14.97 7.76
N TYR A 41 13.50 -14.61 8.70
CA TYR A 41 13.99 -15.51 9.75
C TYR A 41 13.92 -14.87 11.14
N PRO A 42 12.91 -15.19 11.96
CA PRO A 42 13.03 -14.88 13.37
C PRO A 42 14.12 -15.79 13.98
N VAL A 43 15.27 -15.22 14.27
CA VAL A 43 16.25 -15.89 15.13
C VAL A 43 15.63 -16.02 16.52
N VAL A 44 15.27 -17.25 16.89
CA VAL A 44 14.96 -17.55 18.28
C VAL A 44 16.30 -17.56 19.02
N ALA A 45 16.71 -16.42 19.54
CA ALA A 45 17.77 -16.35 20.51
C ALA A 45 17.28 -17.04 21.79
N SER A 46 17.87 -18.18 22.12
CA SER A 46 17.78 -18.81 23.44
C SER A 46 18.65 -18.01 24.39
N GLY A 47 18.07 -17.03 25.09
CA GLY A 47 18.68 -16.30 26.19
C GLY A 47 17.63 -16.07 27.28
N PRO A 48 18.02 -15.92 28.57
CA PRO A 48 17.09 -15.85 29.69
C PRO A 48 16.21 -14.60 29.63
N ALA A 49 15.01 -14.75 30.20
CA ALA A 49 13.96 -13.73 30.26
C ALA A 49 14.49 -12.38 30.79
N GLY A 50 14.55 -11.40 29.89
CA GLY A 50 14.89 -10.03 30.18
C GLY A 50 14.64 -9.21 28.94
N GLU A 51 13.63 -8.38 28.99
CA GLU A 51 13.26 -7.27 28.12
C GLU A 51 13.78 -7.32 26.67
N SER A 52 12.92 -7.79 25.78
CA SER A 52 13.14 -7.73 24.34
C SER A 52 12.86 -6.30 23.88
N PRO A 53 13.85 -5.54 23.39
CA PRO A 53 13.53 -4.32 22.64
C PRO A 53 12.82 -4.78 21.37
N ALA A 54 11.59 -4.34 21.18
CA ALA A 54 10.85 -4.53 19.95
C ALA A 54 11.72 -3.99 18.79
N ARG A 55 12.40 -4.86 18.06
CA ARG A 55 13.12 -4.49 16.84
C ARG A 55 12.06 -4.06 15.84
N ARG A 56 11.98 -2.77 15.63
CA ARG A 56 11.23 -2.14 14.55
C ARG A 56 11.71 -2.74 13.23
N LEU A 57 10.86 -3.49 12.57
CA LEU A 57 11.07 -3.84 11.17
C LEU A 57 10.76 -2.58 10.38
N PRO A 58 11.67 -2.07 9.54
CA PRO A 58 11.35 -0.94 8.69
C PRO A 58 10.21 -1.35 7.74
N PHE A 59 9.18 -0.53 7.69
CA PHE A 59 8.05 -0.66 6.79
C PHE A 59 8.43 -0.28 5.34
N GLU A 60 9.71 -0.04 5.08
CA GLU A 60 10.32 0.21 3.76
C GLU A 60 9.99 -0.82 2.68
N LEU A 61 9.03 -1.71 2.98
CA LEU A 61 8.54 -2.77 2.07
C LEU A 61 7.25 -2.42 1.36
N LEU A 62 6.56 -1.38 1.81
CA LEU A 62 5.58 -0.76 0.93
C LEU A 62 6.39 -0.04 -0.15
N ASP A 63 6.31 -0.52 -1.39
CA ASP A 63 6.33 0.45 -2.47
C ASP A 63 5.24 1.42 -2.04
N ALA A 64 5.64 2.63 -1.63
CA ALA A 64 4.68 3.68 -1.39
C ALA A 64 3.70 3.61 -2.55
N PRO A 65 2.38 3.56 -2.33
CA PRO A 65 1.46 3.59 -3.44
C PRO A 65 1.96 4.70 -4.32
N ALA A 66 2.23 4.39 -5.59
CA ALA A 66 2.60 5.42 -6.55
C ALA A 66 1.56 6.50 -6.31
N MET A 67 1.98 7.63 -5.73
CA MET A 67 1.07 8.60 -5.14
C MET A 67 -0.09 8.76 -6.10
N ALA A 68 -1.23 8.15 -5.80
CA ALA A 68 -2.47 8.43 -6.48
C ALA A 68 -2.84 9.84 -6.03
N LEU A 69 -2.17 10.82 -6.65
CA LEU A 69 -2.48 12.21 -6.46
C LEU A 69 -3.91 12.35 -6.92
N VAL A 70 -4.76 12.54 -5.93
CA VAL A 70 -6.20 12.65 -6.10
C VAL A 70 -6.46 13.71 -7.16
N GLY A 71 -6.99 13.27 -8.29
CA GLY A 71 -7.62 14.16 -9.26
C GLY A 71 -8.76 14.92 -8.56
N PRO A 72 -9.20 16.06 -9.11
CA PRO A 72 -10.30 16.81 -8.51
C PRO A 72 -11.51 15.91 -8.35
N LEU A 73 -12.11 15.92 -7.15
CA LEU A 73 -13.35 15.25 -6.83
C LEU A 73 -14.40 15.54 -7.92
N PRO A 74 -15.12 14.53 -8.42
CA PRO A 74 -16.24 14.77 -9.32
C PRO A 74 -17.29 15.59 -8.56
N SER A 75 -17.66 16.73 -9.14
CA SER A 75 -18.79 17.54 -8.65
C SER A 75 -20.05 16.68 -8.64
N ASN A 76 -20.76 16.65 -7.53
CA ASN A 76 -22.07 16.04 -7.38
C ASN A 76 -23.04 16.57 -8.46
N GLY A 77 -23.23 15.80 -9.51
CA GLY A 77 -24.32 15.96 -10.46
C GLY A 77 -25.51 15.13 -10.00
N ASN A 78 -26.44 15.76 -9.33
CA ASN A 78 -27.77 15.19 -9.15
C ASN A 78 -28.42 15.01 -10.53
N GLY A 79 -28.50 13.79 -11.01
CA GLY A 79 -29.22 13.37 -12.20
C GLY A 79 -30.37 12.45 -11.80
N ASP A 80 -31.48 13.03 -11.43
CA ASP A 80 -32.72 12.30 -11.24
C ASP A 80 -33.35 12.00 -12.60
N GLY A 81 -33.28 10.73 -12.98
CA GLY A 81 -33.81 10.22 -14.26
C GLY A 81 -35.07 9.40 -14.07
N SER A 82 -36.21 10.04 -13.90
CA SER A 82 -37.50 9.37 -13.96
C SER A 82 -38.01 9.33 -15.41
N MET A 83 -38.06 8.13 -15.98
CA MET A 83 -38.82 7.87 -17.23
C MET A 83 -40.32 7.96 -16.97
N ASN A 84 -41.01 8.81 -17.69
CA ASN A 84 -42.47 8.66 -17.88
C ASN A 84 -42.79 8.79 -19.39
N LYS A 85 -43.32 7.72 -19.96
CA LYS A 85 -43.89 7.67 -21.29
C LYS A 85 -45.35 8.03 -21.20
N HIS A 86 -45.76 9.11 -21.82
CA HIS A 86 -47.11 9.23 -22.41
C HIS A 86 -47.05 10.22 -23.58
N GLY A 87 -47.46 9.74 -24.74
CA GLY A 87 -47.59 10.52 -25.94
C GLY A 87 -48.85 11.40 -25.91
N VAL A 88 -48.74 12.60 -26.46
CA VAL A 88 -49.85 13.42 -26.97
C VAL A 88 -49.38 14.15 -28.21
N GLU A 89 -50.22 14.13 -29.25
CA GLU A 89 -50.05 14.70 -30.56
C GLU A 89 -49.97 16.23 -30.60
N PRO A 90 -49.62 16.83 -31.76
CA PRO A 90 -49.11 18.21 -31.81
C PRO A 90 -50.24 19.22 -32.01
N GLU A 91 -50.27 20.28 -31.25
CA GLU A 91 -51.10 21.49 -31.50
C GLU A 91 -50.23 22.68 -31.89
N ALA A 92 -50.66 23.29 -32.98
CA ALA A 92 -50.40 24.59 -33.62
C ALA A 92 -49.19 25.45 -33.17
N ALA A 93 -48.40 25.78 -34.20
CA ALA A 93 -47.36 26.77 -34.19
C ALA A 93 -47.89 28.18 -33.82
N VAL A 94 -47.35 28.70 -32.71
CA VAL A 94 -47.38 30.15 -32.42
C VAL A 94 -45.96 30.66 -32.70
N GLU A 95 -45.88 31.57 -33.65
CA GLU A 95 -44.68 32.29 -34.07
C GLU A 95 -44.13 33.11 -32.89
N ALA A 96 -43.11 32.61 -32.24
CA ALA A 96 -42.42 33.32 -31.16
C ALA A 96 -41.38 34.26 -31.73
N ALA A 97 -41.46 35.52 -31.35
CA ALA A 97 -40.48 36.56 -31.67
C ALA A 97 -39.05 36.13 -31.26
N PRO A 98 -38.01 36.59 -31.96
CA PRO A 98 -36.63 36.22 -31.67
C PRO A 98 -36.25 36.73 -30.27
N VAL A 99 -36.07 35.79 -29.34
CA VAL A 99 -35.48 36.07 -28.04
C VAL A 99 -33.96 36.23 -28.27
N GLU A 100 -33.47 37.45 -28.06
CA GLU A 100 -32.02 37.70 -28.05
C GLU A 100 -31.36 36.73 -27.05
N PRO A 101 -30.27 36.01 -27.40
CA PRO A 101 -29.57 35.18 -26.47
C PRO A 101 -29.06 36.05 -25.29
N PRO A 102 -29.18 35.59 -24.04
CA PRO A 102 -28.62 36.33 -22.93
C PRO A 102 -27.11 36.55 -23.18
N PRO A 103 -26.56 37.71 -22.77
CA PRO A 103 -25.15 38.00 -22.98
C PRO A 103 -24.32 36.88 -22.42
N ALA A 104 -23.39 36.37 -23.24
CA ALA A 104 -22.47 35.36 -22.82
C ALA A 104 -21.77 35.83 -21.54
N VAL A 105 -22.08 35.22 -20.42
CA VAL A 105 -21.34 35.44 -19.21
C VAL A 105 -19.97 34.85 -19.49
N GLU A 106 -19.01 35.69 -19.84
CA GLU A 106 -17.61 35.31 -19.82
C GLU A 106 -17.30 34.82 -18.41
N ILE A 107 -17.27 33.52 -18.24
CA ILE A 107 -16.71 32.91 -17.05
C ILE A 107 -15.22 33.23 -17.14
N GLN A 108 -14.85 34.39 -16.60
CA GLN A 108 -13.44 34.65 -16.35
C GLN A 108 -12.96 33.51 -15.50
N ALA A 109 -12.05 32.70 -16.06
CA ALA A 109 -11.37 31.65 -15.31
C ALA A 109 -10.79 32.33 -14.07
N ALA A 110 -11.39 32.08 -12.91
CA ALA A 110 -10.95 32.68 -11.67
C ALA A 110 -9.48 32.30 -11.52
N GLU A 111 -8.59 33.30 -11.52
CA GLU A 111 -7.17 33.07 -11.28
C GLU A 111 -7.05 32.30 -9.97
N ALA A 112 -6.36 31.15 -10.01
CA ALA A 112 -6.21 30.31 -8.84
C ALA A 112 -5.63 31.15 -7.68
N SER A 113 -6.14 30.95 -6.47
CA SER A 113 -5.65 31.69 -5.31
C SER A 113 -4.15 31.43 -5.08
N PRO A 114 -3.43 32.34 -4.42
CA PRO A 114 -2.03 32.12 -4.05
C PRO A 114 -1.81 30.82 -3.29
N GLU A 115 -2.78 30.41 -2.47
CA GLU A 115 -2.76 29.16 -1.72
C GLU A 115 -2.92 27.94 -2.64
N GLU A 116 -3.79 28.03 -3.66
CA GLU A 116 -3.94 26.96 -4.66
C GLU A 116 -2.66 26.82 -5.52
N HIS A 117 -2.04 27.92 -5.92
CA HIS A 117 -0.74 27.89 -6.63
C HIS A 117 0.34 27.21 -5.77
N LEU A 118 0.38 27.52 -4.47
CA LEU A 118 1.33 26.93 -3.53
C LEU A 118 1.05 25.43 -3.34
N TYR A 119 -0.23 25.03 -3.27
CA TYR A 119 -0.62 23.63 -3.21
C TYR A 119 -0.18 22.87 -4.46
N GLN A 120 -0.43 23.40 -5.65
CA GLN A 120 -0.03 22.76 -6.90
C GLN A 120 1.49 22.64 -7.04
N ALA A 121 2.24 23.67 -6.61
CA ALA A 121 3.71 23.64 -6.59
C ALA A 121 4.23 22.56 -5.62
N ALA A 122 3.60 22.42 -4.45
CA ALA A 122 3.96 21.38 -3.48
C ALA A 122 3.69 19.97 -4.04
N ARG A 123 2.53 19.80 -4.68
CA ARG A 123 2.14 18.55 -5.32
C ARG A 123 3.11 18.16 -6.43
N HIS A 124 3.45 19.10 -7.31
CA HIS A 124 4.41 18.88 -8.39
C HIS A 124 5.79 18.48 -7.86
N ALA A 125 6.28 19.15 -6.81
CA ALA A 125 7.54 18.77 -6.18
C ALA A 125 7.51 17.35 -5.61
N ALA A 126 6.37 16.93 -5.04
CA ALA A 126 6.18 15.56 -4.57
C ALA A 126 6.15 14.55 -5.73
N GLU A 127 5.50 14.88 -6.86
CA GLU A 127 5.50 14.05 -8.09
C GLU A 127 6.90 13.86 -8.67
N GLU A 128 7.72 14.93 -8.64
CA GLU A 128 9.13 14.91 -9.07
C GLU A 128 10.07 14.23 -8.07
N ARG A 129 9.55 13.73 -6.94
CA ARG A 129 10.32 13.16 -5.84
C ARG A 129 11.30 14.13 -5.18
N ASP A 130 11.10 15.44 -5.35
CA ASP A 130 11.77 16.48 -4.56
C ASP A 130 11.05 16.64 -3.22
N THR A 131 11.23 15.60 -2.36
CA THR A 131 10.52 15.48 -1.09
C THR A 131 10.85 16.62 -0.14
N LEU A 132 12.08 17.13 -0.16
CA LEU A 132 12.47 18.29 0.69
C LEU A 132 11.69 19.54 0.31
N ARG A 133 11.62 19.83 -0.97
CA ARG A 133 10.86 20.96 -1.49
C ARG A 133 9.38 20.83 -1.25
N ALA A 134 8.82 19.61 -1.47
CA ALA A 134 7.42 19.33 -1.21
C ALA A 134 7.04 19.60 0.26
N VAL A 135 7.83 19.10 1.23
CA VAL A 135 7.63 19.34 2.67
C VAL A 135 7.67 20.83 3.00
N GLN A 136 8.65 21.58 2.45
CA GLN A 136 8.74 23.03 2.70
C GLN A 136 7.51 23.78 2.18
N LEU A 137 7.06 23.47 0.97
CA LEU A 137 5.90 24.12 0.36
C LEU A 137 4.60 23.78 1.09
N TYR A 138 4.37 22.51 1.47
CA TYR A 138 3.20 22.14 2.27
C TYR A 138 3.22 22.77 3.65
N ARG A 139 4.36 22.82 4.34
CA ARG A 139 4.49 23.51 5.63
C ARG A 139 4.21 25.01 5.47
N HIS A 140 4.74 25.66 4.42
CA HIS A 140 4.46 27.06 4.12
C HIS A 140 2.95 27.28 3.87
N LEU A 141 2.30 26.42 3.09
CA LEU A 141 0.87 26.50 2.88
C LEU A 141 0.11 26.41 4.20
N LEU A 142 0.47 25.46 5.07
CA LEU A 142 -0.18 25.26 6.36
C LEU A 142 0.08 26.37 7.38
N THR A 143 1.09 27.25 7.18
CA THR A 143 1.23 28.49 7.97
C THR A 143 0.22 29.56 7.57
N ARG A 144 -0.21 29.57 6.30
CA ARG A 144 -1.20 30.51 5.78
C ARG A 144 -2.63 30.01 5.97
N ASP A 145 -2.84 28.72 5.72
CA ASP A 145 -4.11 28.04 5.85
C ASP A 145 -3.94 26.78 6.75
N PRO A 146 -3.99 26.94 8.08
CA PRO A 146 -3.86 25.81 9.00
C PRO A 146 -4.99 24.80 8.92
N ALA A 147 -6.13 25.16 8.30
CA ALA A 147 -7.29 24.27 8.13
C ALA A 147 -7.23 23.44 6.85
N ASN A 148 -6.24 23.63 5.99
CA ASN A 148 -6.11 22.94 4.72
C ASN A 148 -5.85 21.44 4.90
N LEU A 149 -6.92 20.66 4.88
CA LEU A 149 -6.85 19.21 5.08
C LEU A 149 -6.10 18.50 3.93
N ARG A 150 -6.29 18.96 2.68
CA ARG A 150 -5.62 18.38 1.51
C ARG A 150 -4.10 18.52 1.63
N ALA A 151 -3.63 19.73 1.97
CA ALA A 151 -2.21 19.97 2.16
C ALA A 151 -1.63 19.17 3.33
N ARG A 152 -2.40 19.06 4.43
CA ARG A 152 -1.99 18.32 5.61
C ARG A 152 -1.90 16.82 5.36
N ASN A 153 -2.88 16.25 4.64
CA ASN A 153 -2.88 14.86 4.24
C ASN A 153 -1.68 14.54 3.32
N ASN A 154 -1.45 15.38 2.30
CA ASN A 154 -0.35 15.17 1.36
C ASN A 154 1.04 15.38 2.02
N LEU A 155 1.16 16.32 2.96
CA LEU A 155 2.37 16.45 3.76
C LEU A 155 2.68 15.16 4.53
N ALA A 156 1.66 14.54 5.11
CA ALA A 156 1.82 13.30 5.84
C ALA A 156 2.32 12.17 4.93
N LEU A 157 1.84 12.07 3.68
CA LEU A 157 2.32 11.07 2.73
C LEU A 157 3.80 11.28 2.37
N VAL A 158 4.21 12.54 2.16
CA VAL A 158 5.63 12.85 1.86
C VAL A 158 6.53 12.57 3.05
N LEU A 159 6.06 12.83 4.28
CA LEU A 159 6.79 12.51 5.51
C LEU A 159 6.90 10.98 5.74
N ASP A 160 5.82 10.23 5.44
CA ASP A 160 5.83 8.77 5.49
C ASP A 160 6.87 8.18 4.52
N ASP A 161 6.94 8.70 3.29
CA ASP A 161 7.96 8.33 2.29
C ASP A 161 9.40 8.63 2.77
N GLN A 162 9.59 9.63 3.63
CA GLN A 162 10.89 9.95 4.24
C GLN A 162 11.21 9.09 5.48
N GLY A 163 10.25 8.26 5.93
CA GLY A 163 10.37 7.48 7.16
C GLY A 163 10.04 8.25 8.44
N GLU A 164 9.54 9.49 8.31
CA GLU A 164 9.12 10.33 9.44
C GLU A 164 7.68 9.98 9.87
N HIS A 165 7.48 8.69 10.17
CA HIS A 165 6.15 8.10 10.40
C HIS A 165 5.41 8.73 11.59
N ASP A 166 6.12 9.11 12.66
CA ASP A 166 5.49 9.72 13.84
C ASP A 166 4.91 11.10 13.50
N GLU A 167 5.66 11.96 12.77
CA GLU A 167 5.17 13.26 12.31
C GLU A 167 4.02 13.11 11.30
N ALA A 168 4.15 12.16 10.36
CA ALA A 168 3.08 11.84 9.41
C ALA A 168 1.78 11.47 10.14
N LEU A 169 1.87 10.63 11.18
CA LEU A 169 0.71 10.24 11.98
C LEU A 169 0.07 11.42 12.70
N GLU A 170 0.87 12.36 13.26
CA GLU A 170 0.33 13.56 13.88
C GLU A 170 -0.51 14.40 12.90
N HIS A 171 -0.03 14.56 11.67
CA HIS A 171 -0.77 15.27 10.64
C HIS A 171 -2.07 14.54 10.28
N LEU A 172 -2.05 13.23 10.08
CA LEU A 172 -3.24 12.43 9.79
C LEU A 172 -4.23 12.37 10.95
N ASP A 173 -3.74 12.34 12.20
CA ASP A 173 -4.61 12.43 13.38
C ASP A 173 -5.32 13.79 13.46
N ARG A 174 -4.69 14.88 13.02
CA ARG A 174 -5.35 16.19 12.92
C ARG A 174 -6.42 16.18 11.82
N CYS A 175 -6.12 15.59 10.65
CA CYS A 175 -7.13 15.43 9.58
C CYS A 175 -8.33 14.60 10.07
N ARG A 176 -8.08 13.46 10.71
CA ARG A 176 -9.14 12.60 11.25
C ARG A 176 -10.01 13.28 12.30
N ARG A 177 -9.46 14.17 13.14
CA ARG A 177 -10.26 14.93 14.12
C ARG A 177 -11.20 15.91 13.45
N GLN A 178 -10.82 16.48 12.31
CA GLN A 178 -11.66 17.43 11.56
C GLN A 178 -12.69 16.71 10.70
N GLU A 179 -12.27 15.65 10.02
CA GLU A 179 -13.09 14.80 9.16
C GLU A 179 -12.99 13.33 9.56
N PRO A 180 -13.69 12.87 10.62
CA PRO A 180 -13.56 11.51 11.14
C PRO A 180 -13.95 10.42 10.15
N GLN A 181 -14.67 10.78 9.11
CA GLN A 181 -15.25 9.87 8.13
C GLN A 181 -14.61 9.98 6.74
N ASN A 182 -13.55 10.75 6.60
CA ASN A 182 -12.82 10.86 5.35
C ASN A 182 -12.04 9.55 5.09
N LEU A 183 -12.47 8.81 4.05
CA LEU A 183 -11.95 7.48 3.76
C LEU A 183 -10.49 7.51 3.34
N GLU A 184 -10.09 8.54 2.58
CA GLU A 184 -8.70 8.73 2.18
C GLU A 184 -7.78 8.91 3.39
N VAL A 185 -8.17 9.76 4.33
CA VAL A 185 -7.43 9.99 5.58
C VAL A 185 -7.30 8.69 6.39
N LEU A 186 -8.37 7.89 6.47
CA LEU A 186 -8.35 6.61 7.18
C LEU A 186 -7.41 5.60 6.50
N ILE A 187 -7.42 5.53 5.17
CA ILE A 187 -6.51 4.64 4.41
C ILE A 187 -5.06 5.07 4.63
N ASN A 188 -4.75 6.36 4.45
CA ASN A 188 -3.40 6.88 4.62
C ASN A 188 -2.90 6.70 6.06
N ARG A 189 -3.77 6.98 7.04
CA ARG A 189 -3.45 6.77 8.45
C ARG A 189 -3.17 5.29 8.76
N SER A 190 -3.94 4.38 8.16
CA SER A 190 -3.73 2.94 8.34
C SER A 190 -2.37 2.47 7.80
N ALA A 191 -1.90 3.05 6.69
CA ALA A 191 -0.58 2.75 6.13
C ALA A 191 0.53 3.18 7.09
N VAL A 192 0.47 4.43 7.59
CA VAL A 192 1.43 4.96 8.58
C VAL A 192 1.39 4.17 9.90
N LEU A 193 0.20 3.84 10.40
CA LEU A 193 0.05 2.97 11.58
C LEU A 193 0.66 1.58 11.37
N GLY A 194 0.50 1.05 10.17
CA GLY A 194 1.14 -0.19 9.75
C GLY A 194 2.67 -0.08 9.79
N ALA A 195 3.25 1.02 9.31
CA ALA A 195 4.68 1.33 9.37
C ALA A 195 5.19 1.38 10.81
N LEU A 196 4.41 1.97 11.71
CA LEU A 196 4.71 2.05 13.14
C LEU A 196 4.45 0.73 13.90
N GLY A 197 3.95 -0.33 13.23
CA GLY A 197 3.59 -1.59 13.88
C GLY A 197 2.31 -1.52 14.72
N ARG A 198 1.53 -0.42 14.63
CA ARG A 198 0.26 -0.21 15.34
C ARG A 198 -0.89 -0.90 14.60
N TYR A 199 -0.74 -2.18 14.30
CA TYR A 199 -1.62 -2.93 13.40
C TYR A 199 -3.08 -2.99 13.85
N ALA A 200 -3.37 -2.98 15.15
CA ALA A 200 -4.75 -3.02 15.63
C ALA A 200 -5.52 -1.74 15.28
N GLU A 201 -4.85 -0.60 15.34
CA GLU A 201 -5.45 0.68 14.98
C GLU A 201 -5.60 0.82 13.46
N ALA A 202 -4.59 0.36 12.72
CA ALA A 202 -4.68 0.30 11.26
C ALA A 202 -5.87 -0.56 10.80
N GLU A 203 -6.04 -1.73 11.40
CA GLU A 203 -7.16 -2.62 11.10
C GLU A 203 -8.52 -1.97 11.40
N HIS A 204 -8.64 -1.24 12.52
CA HIS A 204 -9.87 -0.52 12.87
C HIS A 204 -10.23 0.53 11.81
N ASP A 205 -9.26 1.33 11.36
CA ASP A 205 -9.48 2.35 10.35
C ASP A 205 -9.90 1.73 9.00
N LEU A 206 -9.22 0.64 8.59
CA LEU A 206 -9.53 -0.07 7.34
C LEU A 206 -10.90 -0.73 7.37
N GLN A 207 -11.33 -1.28 8.51
CA GLN A 207 -12.68 -1.82 8.69
C GLN A 207 -13.74 -0.72 8.57
N ALA A 208 -13.46 0.48 9.09
CA ALA A 208 -14.35 1.63 8.92
C ALA A 208 -14.49 2.03 7.44
N VAL A 209 -13.40 1.99 6.66
CA VAL A 209 -13.45 2.20 5.21
C VAL A 209 -14.30 1.13 4.53
N LEU A 210 -14.01 -0.15 4.79
CA LEU A 210 -14.71 -1.28 4.13
C LEU A 210 -16.17 -1.43 4.53
N SER A 211 -16.59 -0.86 5.66
CA SER A 211 -18.00 -0.79 6.04
C SER A 211 -18.83 0.12 5.12
N ARG A 212 -18.19 1.08 4.44
CA ARG A 212 -18.80 2.03 3.51
C ARG A 212 -18.54 1.67 2.05
N GLU A 213 -17.31 1.26 1.78
CA GLU A 213 -16.81 0.85 0.46
C GLU A 213 -16.27 -0.57 0.52
N PRO A 214 -17.14 -1.60 0.50
CA PRO A 214 -16.73 -3.01 0.63
C PRO A 214 -15.79 -3.49 -0.48
N THR A 215 -15.73 -2.76 -1.60
CA THR A 215 -14.90 -3.04 -2.77
C THR A 215 -13.74 -2.06 -2.93
N ASN A 216 -13.36 -1.32 -1.88
CA ASN A 216 -12.20 -0.46 -1.95
C ASN A 216 -10.92 -1.31 -1.99
N ALA A 217 -10.29 -1.40 -3.16
CA ALA A 217 -9.14 -2.26 -3.41
C ALA A 217 -7.93 -1.92 -2.53
N GLU A 218 -7.72 -0.63 -2.25
CA GLU A 218 -6.61 -0.16 -1.43
C GLU A 218 -6.81 -0.52 0.04
N ALA A 219 -8.00 -0.32 0.56
CA ALA A 219 -8.33 -0.72 1.93
C ALA A 219 -8.23 -2.24 2.11
N LEU A 220 -8.68 -3.04 1.14
CA LEU A 220 -8.53 -4.49 1.14
C LEU A 220 -7.06 -4.92 1.09
N PHE A 221 -6.26 -4.28 0.23
CA PHE A 221 -4.83 -4.54 0.15
C PHE A 221 -4.13 -4.24 1.49
N ASN A 222 -4.33 -3.05 2.05
CA ASN A 222 -3.72 -2.66 3.32
C ASN A 222 -4.18 -3.57 4.46
N LEU A 223 -5.47 -3.94 4.50
CA LEU A 223 -5.99 -4.88 5.50
C LEU A 223 -5.37 -6.27 5.36
N GLY A 224 -5.16 -6.75 4.13
CA GLY A 224 -4.46 -8.00 3.87
C GLY A 224 -3.02 -7.99 4.38
N VAL A 225 -2.29 -6.89 4.18
CA VAL A 225 -0.93 -6.71 4.71
C VAL A 225 -0.95 -6.67 6.24
N VAL A 226 -1.79 -5.84 6.83
CA VAL A 226 -1.89 -5.67 8.29
C VAL A 226 -2.26 -6.97 8.99
N THR A 227 -3.24 -7.72 8.50
CA THR A 227 -3.65 -9.01 9.06
C THR A 227 -2.55 -10.07 8.95
N SER A 228 -1.81 -10.07 7.82
CA SER A 228 -0.63 -10.93 7.63
C SER A 228 0.48 -10.60 8.64
N ARG A 229 0.78 -9.33 8.86
CA ARG A 229 1.78 -8.87 9.85
C ARG A 229 1.39 -9.23 11.29
N ARG A 230 0.10 -9.35 11.59
CA ARG A 230 -0.42 -9.89 12.87
C ARG A 230 -0.35 -11.42 12.97
N GLY A 231 0.17 -12.12 11.97
CA GLY A 231 0.27 -13.57 11.91
C GLY A 231 -1.02 -14.28 11.48
N ARG A 232 -2.07 -13.53 11.11
CA ARG A 232 -3.34 -14.08 10.61
C ARG A 232 -3.26 -14.29 9.09
N TRP A 233 -2.28 -15.10 8.65
CA TRP A 233 -1.91 -15.27 7.25
C TRP A 233 -3.07 -15.69 6.34
N ARG A 234 -3.95 -16.61 6.80
CA ARG A 234 -5.08 -17.08 6.01
C ARG A 234 -6.11 -15.97 5.73
N GLU A 235 -6.35 -15.12 6.72
CA GLU A 235 -7.23 -13.96 6.55
C GLU A 235 -6.56 -12.94 5.62
N GLY A 236 -5.25 -12.71 5.78
CA GLY A 236 -4.48 -11.87 4.86
C GLY A 236 -4.59 -12.33 3.41
N VAL A 237 -4.46 -13.64 3.15
CA VAL A 237 -4.66 -14.23 1.82
C VAL A 237 -6.04 -13.88 1.26
N ALA A 238 -7.11 -14.01 2.07
CA ALA A 238 -8.47 -13.73 1.61
C ALA A 238 -8.67 -12.24 1.22
N TYR A 239 -8.13 -11.30 2.02
CA TYR A 239 -8.21 -9.88 1.70
C TYR A 239 -7.36 -9.51 0.47
N LEU A 240 -6.16 -10.07 0.33
CA LEU A 240 -5.28 -9.83 -0.82
C LEU A 240 -5.87 -10.38 -2.11
N HIS A 241 -6.52 -11.55 -2.08
CA HIS A 241 -7.26 -12.05 -3.24
C HIS A 241 -8.36 -11.09 -3.68
N ARG A 242 -9.19 -10.65 -2.74
CA ARG A 242 -10.26 -9.69 -3.04
C ARG A 242 -9.71 -8.37 -3.61
N ALA A 243 -8.61 -7.87 -3.07
CA ALA A 243 -7.95 -6.67 -3.62
C ALA A 243 -7.50 -6.88 -5.07
N ILE A 244 -6.90 -8.04 -5.37
CA ILE A 244 -6.43 -8.41 -6.72
C ILE A 244 -7.59 -8.65 -7.69
N GLU A 245 -8.71 -9.20 -7.24
CA GLU A 245 -9.93 -9.35 -8.06
C GLU A 245 -10.47 -8.00 -8.54
N ILE A 246 -10.31 -6.95 -7.72
CA ILE A 246 -10.76 -5.58 -8.07
C ILE A 246 -9.68 -4.85 -8.89
N ASP A 247 -8.43 -4.90 -8.45
CA ASP A 247 -7.27 -4.32 -9.13
C ASP A 247 -6.11 -5.32 -9.20
N GLY A 248 -6.07 -6.08 -10.29
CA GLY A 248 -5.01 -7.05 -10.58
C GLY A 248 -3.71 -6.45 -11.12
N SER A 249 -3.62 -5.13 -11.26
CA SER A 249 -2.43 -4.45 -11.81
C SER A 249 -1.39 -4.10 -10.74
N ARG A 250 -1.73 -4.17 -9.45
CA ARG A 250 -0.86 -3.80 -8.35
C ARG A 250 0.17 -4.89 -8.05
N ALA A 251 1.42 -4.72 -8.49
CA ALA A 251 2.51 -5.68 -8.25
C ALA A 251 2.73 -5.99 -6.75
N ALA A 252 2.56 -4.98 -5.87
CA ALA A 252 2.68 -5.16 -4.44
C ALA A 252 1.63 -6.13 -3.87
N ALA A 253 0.38 -6.11 -4.36
CA ALA A 253 -0.65 -7.02 -3.89
C ALA A 253 -0.28 -8.48 -4.17
N HIS A 254 0.24 -8.76 -5.36
CA HIS A 254 0.73 -10.08 -5.72
C HIS A 254 1.96 -10.50 -4.91
N PHE A 255 2.86 -9.56 -4.59
CA PHE A 255 4.01 -9.82 -3.73
C PHE A 255 3.57 -10.25 -2.32
N TYR A 256 2.70 -9.47 -1.67
CA TYR A 256 2.21 -9.79 -0.33
C TYR A 256 1.33 -11.03 -0.29
N LEU A 257 0.58 -11.31 -1.36
CA LEU A 257 -0.14 -12.57 -1.52
C LEU A 257 0.84 -13.75 -1.56
N GLY A 258 1.92 -13.64 -2.33
CA GLY A 258 2.97 -14.65 -2.36
C GLY A 258 3.61 -14.89 -1.00
N GLU A 259 3.88 -13.82 -0.24
CA GLU A 259 4.39 -13.92 1.14
C GLU A 259 3.40 -14.66 2.05
N ALA A 260 2.13 -14.25 2.02
CA ALA A 260 1.10 -14.86 2.86
C ALA A 260 0.85 -16.34 2.51
N LEU A 261 0.78 -16.69 1.22
CA LEU A 261 0.63 -18.07 0.74
C LEU A 261 1.84 -18.94 1.14
N ASN A 262 3.06 -18.40 1.05
CA ASN A 262 4.26 -19.08 1.51
C ASN A 262 4.22 -19.38 3.02
N HIS A 263 3.61 -18.51 3.82
CA HIS A 263 3.42 -18.75 5.27
C HIS A 263 2.34 -19.79 5.61
N VAL A 264 1.34 -19.96 4.75
CA VAL A 264 0.30 -20.99 4.93
C VAL A 264 0.64 -22.33 4.25
N ASP A 265 1.87 -22.46 3.71
CA ASP A 265 2.41 -23.65 3.03
C ASP A 265 1.77 -23.94 1.65
N ASP A 266 1.06 -22.98 1.06
CA ASP A 266 0.63 -23.05 -0.35
C ASP A 266 1.76 -22.57 -1.28
N LEU A 267 2.73 -23.46 -1.50
CA LEU A 267 3.91 -23.15 -2.30
C LEU A 267 3.61 -22.90 -3.79
N PRO A 268 2.73 -23.68 -4.45
CA PRO A 268 2.37 -23.41 -5.84
C PRO A 268 1.69 -22.05 -6.00
N GLY A 269 0.72 -21.72 -5.14
CA GLY A 269 0.06 -20.41 -5.15
C GLY A 269 1.03 -19.26 -4.87
N ALA A 270 1.95 -19.44 -3.92
CA ALA A 270 2.98 -18.45 -3.61
C ALA A 270 3.90 -18.18 -4.80
N LEU A 271 4.35 -19.23 -5.50
CA LEU A 271 5.18 -19.10 -6.69
C LEU A 271 4.46 -18.31 -7.79
N GLN A 272 3.21 -18.66 -8.07
CA GLN A 272 2.38 -17.95 -9.06
C GLN A 272 2.18 -16.48 -8.70
N ALA A 273 1.89 -16.18 -7.44
CA ALA A 273 1.71 -14.81 -6.98
C ALA A 273 2.99 -13.98 -7.12
N TYR A 274 4.14 -14.51 -6.70
CA TYR A 274 5.43 -13.83 -6.90
C TYR A 274 5.77 -13.65 -8.38
N GLN A 275 5.52 -14.66 -9.24
CA GLN A 275 5.70 -14.53 -10.68
C GLN A 275 4.91 -13.37 -11.23
N ARG A 276 3.64 -13.28 -10.87
CA ARG A 276 2.80 -12.17 -11.31
C ARG A 276 3.30 -10.81 -10.82
N SER A 277 3.80 -10.73 -9.58
CA SER A 277 4.47 -9.52 -9.08
C SER A 277 5.68 -9.12 -9.92
N VAL A 278 6.51 -10.08 -10.32
CA VAL A 278 7.71 -9.83 -11.16
C VAL A 278 7.32 -9.45 -12.59
N GLU A 279 6.26 -10.05 -13.16
CA GLU A 279 5.74 -9.66 -14.49
C GLU A 279 5.28 -8.20 -14.50
N LEU A 280 4.56 -7.77 -13.45
CA LEU A 280 4.07 -6.40 -13.32
C LEU A 280 5.19 -5.40 -12.98
N LYS A 281 6.18 -5.83 -12.19
CA LYS A 281 7.35 -5.00 -11.80
C LYS A 281 8.63 -5.83 -11.86
N PRO A 282 9.30 -5.93 -13.03
CA PRO A 282 10.48 -6.78 -13.23
C PRO A 282 11.69 -6.41 -12.36
N GLY A 283 11.72 -5.17 -11.87
CA GLY A 283 12.80 -4.66 -11.01
C GLY A 283 12.62 -4.93 -9.52
N ASN A 284 11.65 -5.73 -9.08
CA ASN A 284 11.45 -6.02 -7.66
C ASN A 284 12.37 -7.14 -7.16
N PRO A 285 13.48 -6.83 -6.47
CA PRO A 285 14.42 -7.85 -6.00
C PRO A 285 13.82 -8.75 -4.92
N LYS A 286 12.86 -8.23 -4.13
CA LYS A 286 12.22 -8.98 -3.05
C LYS A 286 11.30 -10.07 -3.58
N ALA A 287 10.57 -9.81 -4.67
CA ALA A 287 9.72 -10.81 -5.30
C ALA A 287 10.57 -11.95 -5.90
N LEU A 288 11.67 -11.63 -6.59
CA LEU A 288 12.62 -12.64 -7.10
C LEU A 288 13.20 -13.49 -5.97
N TYR A 289 13.57 -12.87 -4.86
CA TYR A 289 14.07 -13.58 -3.68
C TYR A 289 13.00 -14.49 -3.06
N GLY A 290 11.76 -13.98 -2.93
CA GLY A 290 10.62 -14.78 -2.45
C GLY A 290 10.34 -16.00 -3.34
N MET A 291 10.40 -15.83 -4.67
CA MET A 291 10.32 -16.95 -5.62
C MET A 291 11.40 -17.99 -5.37
N GLY A 292 12.65 -17.55 -5.18
CA GLY A 292 13.77 -18.44 -4.89
C GLY A 292 13.53 -19.27 -3.61
N ILE A 293 13.05 -18.61 -2.53
CA ILE A 293 12.70 -19.30 -1.29
C ILE A 293 11.62 -20.37 -1.52
N VAL A 294 10.59 -20.05 -2.27
CA VAL A 294 9.49 -20.98 -2.56
C VAL A 294 10.01 -22.17 -3.38
N LEU A 295 10.83 -21.93 -4.39
CA LEU A 295 11.43 -23.00 -5.22
C LEU A 295 12.33 -23.93 -4.40
N ASP A 296 13.16 -23.39 -3.49
CA ASP A 296 13.95 -24.22 -2.58
C ASP A 296 13.06 -25.09 -1.69
N ARG A 297 11.96 -24.53 -1.16
CA ARG A 297 10.98 -25.29 -0.38
C ARG A 297 10.27 -26.37 -1.21
N MET A 298 10.12 -26.16 -2.51
CA MET A 298 9.60 -27.14 -3.47
C MET A 298 10.67 -28.16 -3.93
N ASN A 299 11.88 -28.13 -3.32
CA ASN A 299 13.03 -28.97 -3.69
C ASN A 299 13.53 -28.75 -5.14
N ARG A 300 13.49 -27.48 -5.60
CA ARG A 300 13.93 -27.03 -6.93
C ARG A 300 15.07 -25.98 -6.83
N PRO A 301 16.21 -26.29 -6.20
CA PRO A 301 17.29 -25.32 -5.95
C PRO A 301 17.98 -24.83 -7.23
N GLU A 302 17.97 -25.63 -8.29
CA GLU A 302 18.55 -25.24 -9.58
C GLU A 302 17.78 -24.08 -10.22
N ASP A 303 16.46 -24.06 -10.05
CA ASP A 303 15.59 -22.98 -10.50
C ASP A 303 15.67 -21.74 -9.57
N ALA A 304 15.95 -21.93 -8.30
CA ALA A 304 16.07 -20.85 -7.32
C ALA A 304 17.38 -20.03 -7.49
N ALA A 305 18.49 -20.68 -7.82
CA ALA A 305 19.81 -20.07 -7.88
C ALA A 305 19.89 -18.84 -8.83
N PRO A 306 19.36 -18.87 -10.07
CA PRO A 306 19.36 -17.71 -10.95
C PRO A 306 18.52 -16.55 -10.41
N LEU A 307 17.42 -16.81 -9.69
CA LEU A 307 16.57 -15.80 -9.10
C LEU A 307 17.27 -15.04 -7.97
N TYR A 308 17.99 -15.75 -7.10
CA TYR A 308 18.80 -15.11 -6.07
C TYR A 308 19.92 -14.26 -6.65
N ARG A 309 20.56 -14.71 -7.74
CA ARG A 309 21.57 -13.92 -8.45
C ARG A 309 20.95 -12.63 -8.99
N ARG A 310 19.85 -12.76 -9.70
CA ARG A 310 19.14 -11.60 -10.26
C ARG A 310 18.67 -10.62 -9.19
N SER A 311 18.16 -11.13 -8.07
CA SER A 311 17.75 -10.29 -6.92
C SER A 311 18.94 -9.48 -6.39
N ARG A 312 20.13 -10.08 -6.24
CA ARG A 312 21.36 -9.38 -5.80
C ARG A 312 21.83 -8.33 -6.80
N GLU A 313 21.84 -8.66 -8.09
CA GLU A 313 22.20 -7.72 -9.15
C GLU A 313 21.34 -6.45 -9.09
N LEU A 314 20.03 -6.60 -8.91
CA LEU A 314 19.10 -5.46 -8.80
C LEU A 314 19.28 -4.63 -7.52
N GLN A 315 19.92 -5.16 -6.49
CA GLN A 315 20.24 -4.43 -5.26
C GLN A 315 21.59 -3.71 -5.32
N GLY A 316 22.35 -3.85 -6.45
CA GLY A 316 23.68 -3.24 -6.60
C GLY A 316 24.75 -3.86 -5.73
N LYS A 317 24.59 -5.14 -5.39
CA LYS A 317 25.53 -5.90 -4.54
C LYS A 317 26.09 -7.10 -5.29
#